data_6cd969853915c589dd38d13929209391
#
_entry.id   6cd969853915c589dd38d13929209391
#
_cell.length_a   1.000
_cell.length_b   1.000
_cell.length_c   1.000
_cell.angle_alpha   90.00
_cell.angle_beta   90.00
_cell.angle_gamma   90.00
#
_symmetry.space_group_name_H-M   'P 1'
#
loop_
_entity.id
_entity.type
_entity.pdbx_description
1 polymer ?
#
loop_
_entity_poly.entity_id
_entity_poly.type
_entity_poly.pdbx_seq_one_letter_code
_entity_poly.pdbx_strand_id
1 'polypeptide(L)'
;MRPNYDPRVDQASTTIGLVSAVSDSALALSSHRVRRDTLTIHEPQRDSLLYVVSGAGSLTIEATSANLAEGSAALVLAGEQARVELGAGDLVILQATIGPEADRHAPLGPREVVVDVDAASASQATGARSFRALFGPHNGSTRATLFVGYVPPGRAPWHYHLYDEIVWIPKGPGRVLRRDSEDALEAGTAFRLRPREVHILENSSRDREMVLLGVFTPAGSPAAAYLAEE
;
A
#
# COMPACT_ATOMS: atom_id res chain seq x y z
N MET A 1 1.28 -30.43 35.47
CA MET A 1 1.97 -30.54 34.17
C MET A 1 1.81 -29.21 33.46
N ARG A 2 2.88 -28.44 33.28
CA ARG A 2 2.86 -27.24 32.44
C ARG A 2 3.13 -27.68 31.00
N PRO A 3 2.38 -27.19 29.99
CA PRO A 3 2.72 -27.51 28.60
C PRO A 3 4.10 -26.94 28.27
N ASN A 4 4.94 -27.75 27.68
CA ASN A 4 6.25 -27.34 27.18
C ASN A 4 6.03 -26.30 26.07
N TYR A 5 6.37 -25.05 26.37
CA TYR A 5 6.50 -23.99 25.38
C TYR A 5 7.79 -24.25 24.57
N ASP A 6 7.66 -24.56 23.29
CA ASP A 6 8.80 -24.66 22.37
C ASP A 6 8.99 -23.27 21.73
N PRO A 7 10.04 -22.51 22.11
CA PRO A 7 10.29 -21.17 21.60
C PRO A 7 10.70 -21.14 20.11
N ARG A 8 10.79 -22.29 19.43
CA ARG A 8 11.19 -22.39 18.03
C ARG A 8 10.00 -22.35 17.06
N VAL A 9 8.76 -22.43 17.53
CA VAL A 9 7.56 -22.42 16.68
C VAL A 9 7.10 -21.00 16.30
N ASP A 10 7.63 -19.94 16.97
CA ASP A 10 7.08 -18.58 16.89
C ASP A 10 7.93 -17.58 16.07
N GLN A 11 8.86 -18.05 15.21
CA GLN A 11 9.78 -17.17 14.46
C GLN A 11 9.73 -17.28 12.94
N ALA A 12 8.76 -17.96 12.37
CA ALA A 12 8.70 -18.16 10.91
C ALA A 12 8.25 -16.91 10.16
N SER A 13 7.36 -16.11 10.74
CA SER A 13 6.88 -14.85 10.17
C SER A 13 6.61 -13.87 11.32
N THR A 14 7.28 -12.72 11.32
CA THR A 14 7.03 -11.65 12.29
C THR A 14 6.25 -10.53 11.62
N THR A 15 5.02 -10.30 12.07
CA THR A 15 4.33 -9.03 11.80
C THR A 15 5.12 -7.94 12.54
N ILE A 16 5.82 -7.06 11.81
CA ILE A 16 6.70 -6.03 12.39
C ILE A 16 5.92 -4.84 12.94
N GLY A 17 4.61 -4.89 12.86
CA GLY A 17 3.74 -3.91 13.48
C GLY A 17 2.59 -3.50 12.56
N LEU A 18 1.42 -3.48 13.15
CA LEU A 18 0.32 -2.67 12.67
C LEU A 18 0.80 -1.23 12.77
N VAL A 19 0.73 -0.46 11.69
CA VAL A 19 0.91 0.99 11.77
C VAL A 19 -0.37 1.55 12.41
N SER A 20 -0.52 1.28 13.71
CA SER A 20 -1.77 1.46 14.46
C SER A 20 -2.22 2.92 14.50
N ALA A 21 -1.27 3.86 14.41
CA ALA A 21 -1.57 5.30 14.40
C ALA A 21 -2.37 5.75 13.16
N VAL A 22 -2.29 5.00 12.05
CA VAL A 22 -2.97 5.35 10.79
C VAL A 22 -4.06 4.36 10.38
N SER A 23 -4.20 3.25 11.11
CA SER A 23 -5.11 2.14 10.78
C SER A 23 -6.42 2.21 11.56
N ASP A 24 -7.52 1.80 10.90
CA ASP A 24 -8.82 1.56 11.54
C ASP A 24 -9.53 0.35 10.91
N SER A 25 -10.83 0.15 11.20
CA SER A 25 -11.59 -0.98 10.66
C SER A 25 -11.77 -0.92 9.15
N ALA A 26 -11.91 0.27 8.58
CA ALA A 26 -12.16 0.46 7.15
C ALA A 26 -10.89 0.27 6.31
N LEU A 27 -9.76 0.79 6.79
CA LEU A 27 -8.48 0.72 6.09
C LEU A 27 -7.34 0.59 7.10
N ALA A 28 -6.55 -0.47 7.00
CA ALA A 28 -5.41 -0.70 7.86
C ALA A 28 -4.16 -1.09 7.05
N LEU A 29 -2.99 -0.73 7.58
CA LEU A 29 -1.69 -1.05 6.99
C LEU A 29 -0.85 -1.83 8.00
N SER A 30 -0.27 -2.93 7.57
CA SER A 30 0.67 -3.75 8.34
C SER A 30 1.91 -4.10 7.52
N SER A 31 3.00 -4.39 8.22
CA SER A 31 4.25 -4.84 7.62
C SER A 31 4.59 -6.23 8.11
N HIS A 32 4.94 -7.12 7.18
CA HIS A 32 5.35 -8.50 7.44
C HIS A 32 6.78 -8.69 6.97
N ARG A 33 7.61 -9.27 7.83
CA ARG A 33 8.93 -9.78 7.45
C ARG A 33 8.92 -11.29 7.49
N VAL A 34 9.09 -11.91 6.33
CA VAL A 34 9.18 -13.35 6.17
C VAL A 34 10.64 -13.74 6.15
N ARG A 35 11.10 -14.53 7.13
CA ARG A 35 12.51 -14.96 7.27
C ARG A 35 12.71 -16.45 7.08
N ARG A 36 11.66 -17.23 7.27
CA ARG A 36 11.63 -18.69 7.11
C ARG A 36 10.24 -19.12 6.70
N ASP A 37 10.17 -20.17 5.92
CA ASP A 37 8.96 -20.87 5.53
C ASP A 37 7.92 -20.03 4.77
N THR A 38 6.74 -19.85 5.31
CA THR A 38 5.60 -19.27 4.62
C THR A 38 4.86 -18.26 5.46
N LEU A 39 4.30 -17.24 4.79
CA LEU A 39 3.30 -16.33 5.33
C LEU A 39 1.94 -16.69 4.72
N THR A 40 0.95 -16.94 5.55
CA THR A 40 -0.44 -17.10 5.10
C THR A 40 -1.20 -15.79 5.30
N ILE A 41 -1.81 -15.30 4.23
CA ILE A 41 -2.73 -14.16 4.24
C ILE A 41 -4.14 -14.72 4.04
N HIS A 42 -5.01 -14.52 5.03
CA HIS A 42 -6.40 -14.92 4.98
C HIS A 42 -7.25 -13.96 5.80
N GLU A 43 -8.08 -13.21 5.12
CA GLU A 43 -9.01 -12.25 5.71
C GLU A 43 -10.44 -12.63 5.29
N PRO A 44 -11.27 -13.16 6.20
CA PRO A 44 -12.58 -13.69 5.83
C PRO A 44 -13.55 -12.68 5.22
N GLN A 45 -13.44 -11.40 5.62
CA GLN A 45 -14.37 -10.33 5.21
C GLN A 45 -13.68 -9.11 4.60
N ARG A 46 -12.34 -9.11 4.53
CA ARG A 46 -11.55 -7.98 4.05
C ARG A 46 -10.79 -8.35 2.79
N ASP A 47 -10.68 -7.40 1.87
CA ASP A 47 -9.72 -7.53 0.79
C ASP A 47 -8.32 -7.15 1.31
N SER A 48 -7.27 -7.79 0.79
CA SER A 48 -5.88 -7.46 1.07
C SER A 48 -5.17 -7.06 -0.21
N LEU A 49 -4.51 -5.90 -0.16
CA LEU A 49 -3.56 -5.44 -1.17
C LEU A 49 -2.16 -5.57 -0.60
N LEU A 50 -1.34 -6.37 -1.25
CA LEU A 50 0.04 -6.63 -0.84
C LEU A 50 1.00 -5.83 -1.72
N TYR A 51 2.11 -5.37 -1.15
CA TYR A 51 3.21 -4.75 -1.88
C TYR A 51 4.55 -5.25 -1.35
N VAL A 52 5.40 -5.74 -2.24
CA VAL A 52 6.74 -6.22 -1.88
C VAL A 52 7.70 -5.04 -1.79
N VAL A 53 8.13 -4.75 -0.58
CA VAL A 53 9.08 -3.66 -0.28
C VAL A 53 10.51 -4.07 -0.61
N SER A 54 10.86 -5.32 -0.33
CA SER A 54 12.18 -5.88 -0.61
C SER A 54 12.17 -7.40 -0.58
N GLY A 55 13.11 -8.02 -1.28
CA GLY A 55 13.25 -9.46 -1.36
C GLY A 55 12.48 -10.08 -2.51
N ALA A 56 12.42 -11.40 -2.52
CA ALA A 56 11.75 -12.17 -3.55
C ALA A 56 11.12 -13.44 -2.99
N GLY A 57 10.09 -13.94 -3.65
CA GLY A 57 9.37 -15.14 -3.25
C GLY A 57 8.35 -15.57 -4.30
N SER A 58 7.37 -16.33 -3.88
CA SER A 58 6.21 -16.69 -4.69
C SER A 58 4.92 -16.53 -3.91
N LEU A 59 3.83 -16.28 -4.61
CA LEU A 59 2.47 -16.21 -4.08
C LEU A 59 1.66 -17.32 -4.73
N THR A 60 0.87 -18.04 -3.95
CA THR A 60 -0.14 -18.97 -4.44
C THR A 60 -1.49 -18.61 -3.84
N ILE A 61 -2.49 -18.42 -4.70
CA ILE A 61 -3.90 -18.25 -4.34
C ILE A 61 -4.67 -19.30 -5.14
N GLU A 62 -5.33 -20.24 -4.45
CA GLU A 62 -6.01 -21.38 -5.07
C GLU A 62 -5.07 -22.14 -6.03
N ALA A 63 -5.40 -22.17 -7.33
CA ALA A 63 -4.59 -22.83 -8.38
C ALA A 63 -3.63 -21.87 -9.10
N THR A 64 -3.61 -20.58 -8.73
CA THR A 64 -2.77 -19.56 -9.38
C THR A 64 -1.52 -19.33 -8.57
N SER A 65 -0.35 -19.48 -9.21
CA SER A 65 0.95 -19.15 -8.63
C SER A 65 1.65 -18.07 -9.44
N ALA A 66 2.31 -17.14 -8.75
CA ALA A 66 3.07 -16.06 -9.37
C ALA A 66 4.35 -15.77 -8.57
N ASN A 67 5.39 -15.31 -9.25
CA ASN A 67 6.60 -14.83 -8.60
C ASN A 67 6.37 -13.45 -8.00
N LEU A 68 7.04 -13.20 -6.88
CA LEU A 68 7.09 -11.92 -6.20
C LEU A 68 8.52 -11.40 -6.19
N ALA A 69 8.71 -10.13 -6.50
CA ALA A 69 9.95 -9.39 -6.36
C ALA A 69 9.68 -8.00 -5.79
N GLU A 70 10.72 -7.25 -5.44
CA GLU A 70 10.59 -5.84 -5.06
C GLU A 70 9.78 -5.08 -6.12
N GLY A 71 8.74 -4.36 -5.71
CA GLY A 71 7.82 -3.65 -6.61
C GLY A 71 6.62 -4.48 -7.07
N SER A 72 6.57 -5.79 -6.82
CA SER A 72 5.37 -6.59 -7.09
C SER A 72 4.26 -6.25 -6.09
N ALA A 73 3.03 -6.19 -6.59
CA ALA A 73 1.82 -6.07 -5.78
C ALA A 73 0.88 -7.25 -6.04
N ALA A 74 0.04 -7.61 -5.05
CA ALA A 74 -0.92 -8.69 -5.21
C ALA A 74 -2.28 -8.35 -4.57
N LEU A 75 -3.34 -8.91 -5.13
CA LEU A 75 -4.72 -8.78 -4.65
C LEU A 75 -5.24 -10.13 -4.13
N VAL A 76 -5.57 -10.16 -2.84
CA VAL A 76 -6.24 -11.28 -2.16
C VAL A 76 -7.63 -10.79 -1.77
N LEU A 77 -8.67 -11.36 -2.34
CA LEU A 77 -10.04 -10.97 -2.02
C LEU A 77 -10.52 -11.58 -0.70
N ALA A 78 -11.53 -10.98 -0.11
CA ALA A 78 -12.16 -11.46 1.11
C ALA A 78 -12.55 -12.94 0.98
N GLY A 79 -12.15 -13.75 1.96
CA GLY A 79 -12.39 -15.19 2.02
C GLY A 79 -11.36 -16.05 1.27
N GLU A 80 -10.52 -15.46 0.44
CA GLU A 80 -9.42 -16.19 -0.20
C GLU A 80 -8.27 -16.43 0.78
N GLN A 81 -7.50 -17.46 0.50
CA GLN A 81 -6.27 -17.76 1.21
C GLN A 81 -5.09 -17.65 0.25
N ALA A 82 -4.17 -16.75 0.56
CA ALA A 82 -2.91 -16.64 -0.15
C ALA A 82 -1.77 -17.22 0.70
N ARG A 83 -0.90 -17.98 0.06
CA ARG A 83 0.34 -18.51 0.64
C ARG A 83 1.52 -17.83 -0.03
N VAL A 84 2.32 -17.14 0.76
CA VAL A 84 3.56 -16.52 0.32
C VAL A 84 4.72 -17.40 0.77
N GLU A 85 5.54 -17.83 -0.17
CA GLU A 85 6.75 -18.60 0.09
C GLU A 85 7.99 -17.74 -0.15
N LEU A 86 8.93 -17.82 0.78
CA LEU A 86 10.18 -17.10 0.68
C LEU A 86 11.07 -17.69 -0.41
N GLY A 87 11.66 -16.81 -1.22
CA GLY A 87 12.74 -17.14 -2.14
C GLY A 87 14.10 -17.09 -1.44
N ALA A 88 15.00 -16.27 -1.92
CA ALA A 88 16.31 -16.05 -1.31
C ALA A 88 16.29 -14.81 -0.39
N GLY A 89 16.87 -14.92 0.79
CA GLY A 89 17.01 -13.83 1.76
C GLY A 89 15.72 -13.53 2.54
N ASP A 90 15.61 -12.32 3.10
CA ASP A 90 14.39 -11.84 3.78
C ASP A 90 13.41 -11.26 2.75
N LEU A 91 12.11 -11.45 2.97
CA LEU A 91 11.05 -10.85 2.18
C LEU A 91 10.24 -9.91 3.08
N VAL A 92 10.10 -8.65 2.68
CA VAL A 92 9.30 -7.64 3.39
C VAL A 92 8.10 -7.26 2.54
N ILE A 93 6.90 -7.42 3.11
CA ILE A 93 5.62 -7.14 2.46
C ILE A 93 4.82 -6.15 3.31
N LEU A 94 4.27 -5.13 2.66
CA LEU A 94 3.18 -4.33 3.21
C LEU A 94 1.86 -4.98 2.82
N GLN A 95 0.94 -5.07 3.76
CA GLN A 95 -0.44 -5.51 3.56
C GLN A 95 -1.37 -4.37 3.95
N ALA A 96 -2.15 -3.89 3.00
CA ALA A 96 -3.30 -3.06 3.29
C ALA A 96 -4.55 -3.93 3.34
N THR A 97 -5.32 -3.86 4.42
CA THR A 97 -6.60 -4.56 4.56
C THR A 97 -7.75 -3.58 4.46
N ILE A 98 -8.74 -3.89 3.63
CA ILE A 98 -9.89 -3.04 3.33
C ILE A 98 -11.16 -3.71 3.87
N GLY A 99 -11.84 -3.04 4.79
CA GLY A 99 -13.02 -3.53 5.47
C GLY A 99 -14.25 -3.71 4.56
N PRO A 100 -15.23 -4.50 5.01
CA PRO A 100 -16.46 -4.74 4.25
C PRO A 100 -17.34 -3.49 4.11
N GLU A 101 -17.16 -2.50 4.98
CA GLU A 101 -17.85 -1.22 4.98
C GLU A 101 -17.40 -0.27 3.85
N ALA A 102 -16.27 -0.54 3.21
CA ALA A 102 -15.78 0.24 2.09
C ALA A 102 -16.69 0.09 0.86
N ASP A 103 -17.10 1.22 0.29
CA ASP A 103 -17.90 1.25 -0.94
C ASP A 103 -17.19 0.53 -2.09
N ARG A 104 -17.95 -0.12 -2.94
CA ARG A 104 -17.43 -0.81 -4.11
C ARG A 104 -17.62 -0.01 -5.38
N HIS A 105 -16.57 0.15 -6.12
CA HIS A 105 -16.64 0.59 -7.51
C HIS A 105 -17.06 -0.58 -8.42
N ALA A 106 -17.74 -0.28 -9.51
CA ALA A 106 -17.97 -1.30 -10.53
C ALA A 106 -16.62 -1.76 -11.13
N PRO A 107 -16.44 -3.07 -11.39
CA PRO A 107 -15.24 -3.54 -12.06
C PRO A 107 -15.16 -2.96 -13.49
N LEU A 108 -13.99 -2.49 -13.89
CA LEU A 108 -13.70 -1.91 -15.20
C LEU A 108 -12.84 -2.81 -16.08
N GLY A 109 -12.36 -3.93 -15.54
CA GLY A 109 -11.52 -4.88 -16.26
C GLY A 109 -11.48 -6.25 -15.57
N PRO A 110 -10.80 -7.22 -16.18
CA PRO A 110 -10.61 -8.54 -15.59
C PRO A 110 -9.71 -8.45 -14.36
N ARG A 111 -9.89 -9.40 -13.44
CA ARG A 111 -9.04 -9.48 -12.27
C ARG A 111 -7.62 -9.92 -12.64
N GLU A 112 -6.64 -9.23 -12.10
CA GLU A 112 -5.25 -9.66 -12.02
C GLU A 112 -4.95 -10.11 -10.58
N VAL A 113 -4.02 -11.05 -10.42
CA VAL A 113 -3.61 -11.55 -9.10
C VAL A 113 -2.33 -10.87 -8.66
N VAL A 114 -1.38 -10.67 -9.56
CA VAL A 114 -0.10 -10.00 -9.31
C VAL A 114 0.17 -9.00 -10.42
N VAL A 115 0.64 -7.83 -10.06
CA VAL A 115 1.06 -6.74 -10.95
C VAL A 115 2.45 -6.28 -10.52
N ASP A 116 3.32 -5.99 -11.46
CA ASP A 116 4.63 -5.39 -11.20
C ASP A 116 4.58 -3.89 -11.46
N VAL A 117 5.26 -3.11 -10.61
CA VAL A 117 5.29 -1.64 -10.72
C VAL A 117 5.88 -1.18 -12.05
N ASP A 118 6.86 -1.90 -12.59
CA ASP A 118 7.50 -1.54 -13.85
C ASP A 118 6.63 -1.85 -15.07
N ALA A 119 5.72 -2.83 -14.95
CA ALA A 119 4.73 -3.15 -15.97
C ALA A 119 3.53 -2.18 -15.98
N ALA A 120 3.24 -1.52 -14.86
CA ALA A 120 2.12 -0.58 -14.76
C ALA A 120 2.40 0.73 -15.51
N SER A 121 1.41 1.21 -16.29
CA SER A 121 1.52 2.46 -17.03
C SER A 121 1.61 3.68 -16.12
N ALA A 122 2.52 4.60 -16.44
CA ALA A 122 2.61 5.87 -15.74
C ALA A 122 1.47 6.82 -16.18
N SER A 123 0.91 7.55 -15.22
CA SER A 123 -0.12 8.57 -15.42
C SER A 123 0.25 9.84 -14.66
N GLN A 124 -0.26 10.97 -15.14
CA GLN A 124 -0.05 12.27 -14.49
C GLN A 124 -1.01 12.44 -13.32
N ALA A 125 -0.49 12.98 -12.22
CA ALA A 125 -1.25 13.51 -11.10
C ALA A 125 -1.27 15.06 -11.17
N THR A 126 -1.77 15.70 -10.12
CA THR A 126 -1.80 17.18 -10.03
C THR A 126 -0.38 17.76 -10.01
N GLY A 127 -0.13 18.76 -10.84
CA GLY A 127 1.19 19.38 -11.01
C GLY A 127 2.18 18.47 -11.76
N ALA A 128 3.44 18.48 -11.35
CA ALA A 128 4.50 17.68 -11.99
C ALA A 128 4.61 16.25 -11.43
N ARG A 129 3.68 15.83 -10.58
CA ARG A 129 3.65 14.48 -9.99
C ARG A 129 3.13 13.45 -10.98
N SER A 130 3.59 12.23 -10.83
CA SER A 130 3.09 11.08 -11.59
C SER A 130 2.80 9.90 -10.67
N PHE A 131 2.09 8.91 -11.18
CA PHE A 131 1.78 7.69 -10.45
C PHE A 131 1.66 6.49 -11.40
N ARG A 132 1.77 5.30 -10.81
CA ARG A 132 1.43 4.02 -11.42
C ARG A 132 0.38 3.34 -10.56
N ALA A 133 -0.84 3.16 -11.09
CA ALA A 133 -1.87 2.41 -10.40
C ALA A 133 -1.58 0.91 -10.54
N LEU A 134 -1.34 0.24 -9.41
CA LEU A 134 -1.04 -1.19 -9.36
C LEU A 134 -2.34 -1.99 -9.32
N PHE A 135 -3.23 -1.63 -8.41
CA PHE A 135 -4.57 -2.21 -8.30
C PHE A 135 -5.64 -1.15 -8.19
N GLY A 136 -6.78 -1.44 -8.78
CA GLY A 136 -7.96 -0.60 -8.75
C GLY A 136 -9.11 -1.26 -9.51
N PRO A 137 -10.17 -0.53 -9.87
CA PRO A 137 -11.31 -1.09 -10.60
C PRO A 137 -10.96 -1.71 -11.94
N HIS A 138 -9.86 -1.27 -12.56
CA HIS A 138 -9.40 -1.73 -13.86
C HIS A 138 -8.88 -3.19 -13.85
N ASN A 139 -8.49 -3.71 -12.70
CA ASN A 139 -7.91 -5.05 -12.57
C ASN A 139 -8.36 -5.80 -11.31
N GLY A 140 -9.59 -5.54 -10.85
CA GLY A 140 -10.29 -6.38 -9.87
C GLY A 140 -10.34 -5.87 -8.45
N SER A 141 -9.57 -4.85 -8.07
CA SER A 141 -9.69 -4.22 -6.74
C SER A 141 -10.81 -3.19 -6.75
N THR A 142 -12.00 -3.61 -6.33
CA THR A 142 -13.20 -2.77 -6.41
C THR A 142 -13.46 -1.91 -5.17
N ARG A 143 -12.79 -2.18 -4.05
CA ARG A 143 -12.94 -1.43 -2.79
C ARG A 143 -11.85 -0.40 -2.56
N ALA A 144 -10.65 -0.63 -3.11
CA ALA A 144 -9.52 0.25 -2.91
C ALA A 144 -8.65 0.37 -4.15
N THR A 145 -7.86 1.43 -4.21
CA THR A 145 -6.79 1.60 -5.19
C THR A 145 -5.45 1.58 -4.47
N LEU A 146 -4.51 0.79 -4.99
CA LEU A 146 -3.10 0.77 -4.59
C LEU A 146 -2.27 1.37 -5.73
N PHE A 147 -1.40 2.32 -5.40
CA PHE A 147 -0.55 2.97 -6.41
C PHE A 147 0.82 3.36 -5.84
N VAL A 148 1.78 3.51 -6.72
CA VAL A 148 3.07 4.13 -6.43
C VAL A 148 3.06 5.53 -7.01
N GLY A 149 3.35 6.53 -6.19
CA GLY A 149 3.42 7.93 -6.57
C GLY A 149 4.86 8.44 -6.61
N TYR A 150 5.14 9.34 -7.52
CA TYR A 150 6.43 9.96 -7.74
C TYR A 150 6.29 11.48 -7.61
N VAL A 151 7.02 12.04 -6.66
CA VAL A 151 6.96 13.46 -6.31
C VAL A 151 8.34 14.07 -6.62
N PRO A 152 8.46 14.87 -7.68
CA PRO A 152 9.70 15.57 -8.00
C PRO A 152 10.06 16.59 -6.89
N PRO A 153 11.31 17.08 -6.86
CA PRO A 153 11.72 18.13 -5.93
C PRO A 153 10.77 19.33 -5.94
N GLY A 154 10.45 19.83 -4.77
CA GLY A 154 9.57 20.98 -4.59
C GLY A 154 8.23 20.64 -3.98
N ARG A 155 7.30 21.58 -4.09
CA ARG A 155 6.02 21.63 -3.38
C ARG A 155 4.87 21.43 -4.33
N ALA A 156 3.95 20.53 -4.00
CA ALA A 156 2.67 20.41 -4.68
C ALA A 156 1.75 21.61 -4.34
N PRO A 157 0.74 21.95 -5.15
CA PRO A 157 -0.29 22.90 -4.74
C PRO A 157 -1.11 22.35 -3.57
N TRP A 158 -1.74 23.25 -2.80
CA TRP A 158 -2.75 22.87 -1.82
C TRP A 158 -3.91 22.15 -2.50
N HIS A 159 -4.23 20.96 -1.98
CA HIS A 159 -5.30 20.14 -2.54
C HIS A 159 -5.91 19.23 -1.48
N TYR A 160 -7.04 18.64 -1.82
CA TYR A 160 -7.69 17.59 -1.05
C TYR A 160 -8.29 16.54 -2.01
N HIS A 161 -8.62 15.40 -1.47
CA HIS A 161 -9.34 14.34 -2.17
C HIS A 161 -10.55 13.87 -1.34
N LEU A 162 -11.47 13.11 -1.95
CA LEU A 162 -12.70 12.65 -1.30
C LEU A 162 -12.59 11.22 -0.75
N TYR A 163 -11.50 10.54 -1.04
CA TYR A 163 -11.19 9.22 -0.52
C TYR A 163 -10.37 9.29 0.77
N ASP A 164 -10.39 8.21 1.52
CA ASP A 164 -9.59 8.01 2.72
C ASP A 164 -8.32 7.26 2.35
N GLU A 165 -7.15 7.80 2.63
CA GLU A 165 -5.87 7.32 2.13
C GLU A 165 -4.86 7.08 3.25
N ILE A 166 -4.16 5.94 3.17
CA ILE A 166 -2.91 5.72 3.91
C ILE A 166 -1.76 5.80 2.91
N VAL A 167 -0.78 6.63 3.26
CA VAL A 167 0.46 6.79 2.49
C VAL A 167 1.61 6.22 3.30
N TRP A 168 2.47 5.46 2.65
CA TRP A 168 3.73 4.99 3.18
C TRP A 168 4.88 5.47 2.27
N ILE A 169 6.01 5.88 2.87
CA ILE A 169 7.15 6.48 2.16
C ILE A 169 8.28 5.45 2.03
N PRO A 170 8.50 4.83 0.86
CA PRO A 170 9.66 3.99 0.62
C PRO A 170 10.96 4.79 0.46
N LYS A 171 10.89 5.98 -0.14
CA LYS A 171 12.06 6.85 -0.39
C LYS A 171 11.70 8.30 -0.12
N GLY A 172 12.38 8.93 0.87
CA GLY A 172 12.32 10.34 1.24
C GLY A 172 13.62 11.06 0.91
N PRO A 173 13.84 12.30 1.42
CA PRO A 173 13.06 13.02 2.43
C PRO A 173 11.93 13.89 1.86
N GLY A 174 10.98 14.23 2.72
CA GLY A 174 9.89 15.15 2.39
C GLY A 174 9.15 15.67 3.61
N ARG A 175 8.03 16.33 3.38
CA ARG A 175 7.08 16.77 4.42
C ARG A 175 5.65 16.63 3.91
N VAL A 176 4.73 16.34 4.81
CA VAL A 176 3.32 16.58 4.61
C VAL A 176 2.93 17.82 5.40
N LEU A 177 2.35 18.80 4.71
CA LEU A 177 1.88 20.03 5.33
C LEU A 177 0.35 20.00 5.35
N ARG A 178 -0.21 20.37 6.47
CA ARG A 178 -1.61 20.63 6.70
C ARG A 178 -1.77 22.09 7.08
N ARG A 179 -2.99 22.60 7.22
CA ARG A 179 -3.19 24.01 7.57
C ARG A 179 -2.51 24.41 8.89
N ASP A 180 -2.57 23.52 9.89
CA ASP A 180 -2.13 23.82 11.26
C ASP A 180 -0.96 22.93 11.74
N SER A 181 -0.42 22.10 10.87
CA SER A 181 0.66 21.16 11.24
C SER A 181 1.50 20.76 10.03
N GLU A 182 2.72 20.33 10.33
CA GLU A 182 3.59 19.64 9.38
C GLU A 182 4.27 18.44 10.03
N ASP A 183 4.44 17.39 9.25
CA ASP A 183 5.17 16.19 9.67
C ASP A 183 6.28 15.89 8.66
N ALA A 184 7.47 15.53 9.17
CA ALA A 184 8.58 15.08 8.35
C ALA A 184 8.27 13.69 7.75
N LEU A 185 8.66 13.50 6.50
CA LEU A 185 8.51 12.24 5.77
C LEU A 185 9.90 11.68 5.47
N GLU A 186 10.20 10.56 6.10
CA GLU A 186 11.40 9.77 5.87
C GLU A 186 11.03 8.36 5.39
N ALA A 187 11.98 7.61 4.88
CA ALA A 187 11.75 6.22 4.51
C ALA A 187 11.19 5.41 5.71
N GLY A 188 10.08 4.71 5.50
CA GLY A 188 9.35 3.97 6.52
C GLY A 188 8.25 4.76 7.23
N THR A 189 8.15 6.08 7.02
CA THR A 189 7.05 6.88 7.58
C THR A 189 5.72 6.49 6.92
N ALA A 190 4.66 6.37 7.74
CA ALA A 190 3.30 6.25 7.27
C ALA A 190 2.43 7.35 7.88
N PHE A 191 1.49 7.87 7.09
CA PHE A 191 0.51 8.86 7.53
C PHE A 191 -0.83 8.62 6.83
N ARG A 192 -1.88 9.23 7.35
CA ARG A 192 -3.23 9.12 6.80
C ARG A 192 -3.76 10.48 6.40
N LEU A 193 -4.42 10.53 5.27
CA LEU A 193 -5.15 11.69 4.75
C LEU A 193 -6.63 11.35 4.73
N ARG A 194 -7.41 12.09 5.52
CA ARG A 194 -8.85 11.90 5.59
C ARG A 194 -9.55 12.58 4.41
N PRO A 195 -10.76 12.14 4.04
CA PRO A 195 -11.55 12.83 3.03
C PRO A 195 -11.68 14.34 3.32
N ARG A 196 -11.40 15.18 2.31
CA ARG A 196 -11.41 16.64 2.38
C ARG A 196 -10.34 17.28 3.26
N GLU A 197 -9.38 16.53 3.76
CA GLU A 197 -8.23 17.07 4.47
C GLU A 197 -7.31 17.81 3.48
N VAL A 198 -7.23 19.14 3.63
CA VAL A 198 -6.40 19.99 2.77
C VAL A 198 -4.94 19.82 3.15
N HIS A 199 -4.11 19.47 2.18
CA HIS A 199 -2.69 19.17 2.42
C HIS A 199 -1.81 19.49 1.21
N ILE A 200 -0.50 19.47 1.48
CA ILE A 200 0.58 19.48 0.49
C ILE A 200 1.53 18.33 0.78
N LEU A 201 1.99 17.66 -0.25
CA LEU A 201 3.21 16.86 -0.20
C LEU A 201 4.37 17.69 -0.78
N GLU A 202 5.45 17.80 -0.01
CA GLU A 202 6.67 18.47 -0.40
C GLU A 202 7.82 17.44 -0.42
N ASN A 203 8.52 17.37 -1.54
CA ASN A 203 9.80 16.67 -1.62
C ASN A 203 10.92 17.67 -1.28
N SER A 204 11.60 17.44 -0.17
CA SER A 204 12.67 18.30 0.34
C SER A 204 14.04 18.04 -0.30
N SER A 205 14.15 17.02 -1.16
CA SER A 205 15.37 16.78 -1.94
C SER A 205 15.55 17.87 -3.01
N ARG A 206 16.79 18.10 -3.44
CA ARG A 206 17.10 19.04 -4.51
C ARG A 206 17.12 18.40 -5.90
N ASP A 207 17.34 17.09 -5.95
CA ASP A 207 17.70 16.37 -7.18
C ASP A 207 17.11 14.96 -7.30
N ARG A 208 16.40 14.47 -6.27
CA ARG A 208 15.85 13.11 -6.26
C ARG A 208 14.34 13.12 -6.06
N GLU A 209 13.65 12.25 -6.77
CA GLU A 209 12.25 12.00 -6.51
C GLU A 209 12.03 11.39 -5.12
N MET A 210 10.98 11.84 -4.45
CA MET A 210 10.37 11.13 -3.33
C MET A 210 9.37 10.14 -3.90
N VAL A 211 9.42 8.91 -3.42
CA VAL A 211 8.49 7.85 -3.81
C VAL A 211 7.53 7.60 -2.66
N LEU A 212 6.27 7.40 -2.96
CA LEU A 212 5.25 7.01 -2.01
C LEU A 212 4.47 5.80 -2.51
N LEU A 213 4.00 4.97 -1.58
CA LEU A 213 2.98 3.96 -1.80
C LEU A 213 1.70 4.48 -1.17
N GLY A 214 0.66 4.68 -1.98
CA GLY A 214 -0.66 5.10 -1.52
C GLY A 214 -1.67 3.96 -1.66
N VAL A 215 -2.51 3.80 -0.65
CA VAL A 215 -3.70 2.95 -0.69
C VAL A 215 -4.88 3.75 -0.20
N PHE A 216 -5.97 3.79 -0.97
CA PHE A 216 -7.15 4.56 -0.60
C PHE A 216 -8.46 3.85 -0.91
N THR A 217 -9.50 4.22 -0.18
CA THR A 217 -10.87 3.73 -0.32
C THR A 217 -11.87 4.90 -0.25
N PRO A 218 -13.00 4.86 -1.04
CA PRO A 218 -13.33 3.86 -2.05
C PRO A 218 -12.37 3.89 -3.24
N ALA A 219 -12.38 2.80 -4.03
CA ALA A 219 -11.54 2.69 -5.22
C ALA A 219 -11.83 3.80 -6.24
N GLY A 220 -10.80 4.25 -6.94
CA GLY A 220 -10.91 5.32 -7.92
C GLY A 220 -9.57 5.68 -8.57
N SER A 221 -9.44 6.91 -9.04
CA SER A 221 -8.20 7.41 -9.64
C SER A 221 -7.37 8.21 -8.64
N PRO A 222 -6.05 7.96 -8.51
CA PRO A 222 -5.15 8.81 -7.72
C PRO A 222 -5.08 10.28 -8.21
N ALA A 223 -5.47 10.54 -9.46
CA ALA A 223 -5.55 11.90 -10.00
C ALA A 223 -6.80 12.68 -9.57
N ALA A 224 -7.75 12.06 -8.87
CA ALA A 224 -8.98 12.70 -8.40
C ALA A 224 -8.70 13.60 -7.18
N ALA A 225 -8.02 14.71 -7.42
CA ALA A 225 -7.69 15.72 -6.43
C ALA A 225 -8.33 17.06 -6.81
N TYR A 226 -8.70 17.84 -5.80
CA TYR A 226 -9.33 19.14 -5.93
C TYR A 226 -8.37 20.20 -5.39
N LEU A 227 -8.12 21.25 -6.15
CA LEU A 227 -7.31 22.36 -5.68
C LEU A 227 -8.03 23.10 -4.54
N ALA A 228 -7.28 23.50 -3.53
CA ALA A 228 -7.74 24.34 -2.44
C ALA A 228 -7.08 25.70 -2.49
N GLU A 229 -7.78 26.73 -2.01
CA GLU A 229 -7.21 28.05 -1.82
C GLU A 229 -6.16 28.05 -0.71
N GLU A 230 -5.14 28.90 -0.84
CA GLU A 230 -4.07 29.07 0.14
C GLU A 230 -4.56 29.63 1.50
#